data_cb0e37503f61001187d90d0aa254c9ab
#
_entry.id   cb0e37503f61001187d90d0aa254c9ab
#
_cell.length_a   1.000
_cell.length_b   1.000
_cell.length_c   1.000
_cell.angle_alpha   90.00
_cell.angle_beta   90.00
_cell.angle_gamma   90.00
#
_symmetry.space_group_name_H-M   'P 1'
#
loop_
_entity.id
_entity.type
_entity.pdbx_description
1 polymer ?
#
loop_
_entity_poly.entity_id
_entity_poly.type
_entity_poly.pdbx_seq_one_letter_code
_entity_poly.pdbx_strand_id
1 'polypeptide(L)'
;MRNHVLRCPNNPYKEENKRQKVGASSTVYGNMNSPSYGRFNQEVCQEELVKMYVEAEFPFLFVEHVAFRKYSNALQPRFKISLRYTLSQNIISLWNAKNVYLNKFLSQHCQRVCLTTDTRTSPQI
;
A
#
# COMPACT_ATOMS: atom_id res chain seq x y z
N MET A 1 -17.00 39.68 33.85
CA MET A 1 -17.93 39.07 32.87
C MET A 1 -17.37 37.87 32.05
N ARG A 2 -16.17 37.34 32.31
CA ARG A 2 -15.54 36.25 31.51
C ARG A 2 -15.95 34.81 31.88
N ASN A 3 -16.61 34.59 33.03
CA ASN A 3 -16.89 33.23 33.51
C ASN A 3 -18.28 32.67 33.18
N HIS A 4 -19.18 33.49 32.60
CA HIS A 4 -20.54 33.06 32.29
C HIS A 4 -20.58 32.14 31.05
N VAL A 5 -19.74 32.41 30.04
CA VAL A 5 -19.70 31.66 28.77
C VAL A 5 -19.30 30.21 29.01
N LEU A 6 -18.43 29.93 29.98
CA LEU A 6 -17.97 28.57 30.29
C LEU A 6 -18.97 27.70 31.06
N ARG A 7 -19.94 28.34 31.72
CA ARG A 7 -20.97 27.65 32.56
C ARG A 7 -22.35 27.61 31.91
N CYS A 8 -22.55 28.24 30.79
CA CYS A 8 -23.85 28.29 30.12
C CYS A 8 -24.23 26.90 29.58
N PRO A 9 -25.40 26.34 29.94
CA PRO A 9 -25.86 25.04 29.44
C PRO A 9 -26.12 25.04 27.95
N ASN A 10 -26.42 26.20 27.33
CA ASN A 10 -26.67 26.38 25.92
C ASN A 10 -25.48 26.99 25.15
N ASN A 11 -24.26 26.79 25.64
CA ASN A 11 -23.08 27.26 24.95
C ASN A 11 -22.85 26.44 23.65
N PRO A 12 -23.01 27.02 22.44
CA PRO A 12 -22.82 26.31 21.16
C PRO A 12 -21.39 25.85 20.96
N TYR A 13 -20.41 26.43 21.68
CA TYR A 13 -18.99 26.07 21.58
C TYR A 13 -18.56 25.01 22.59
N LYS A 14 -19.47 24.49 23.41
CA LYS A 14 -19.15 23.46 24.43
C LYS A 14 -18.89 22.08 23.79
N GLU A 15 -19.28 21.87 22.55
CA GLU A 15 -19.13 20.61 21.84
C GLU A 15 -17.79 20.47 21.11
N GLU A 16 -17.04 21.54 20.90
CA GLU A 16 -15.75 21.48 20.16
C GLU A 16 -14.62 20.81 20.94
N ASN A 17 -14.79 20.50 22.24
CA ASN A 17 -13.78 19.82 23.04
C ASN A 17 -14.06 18.33 23.28
N LYS A 18 -15.05 17.74 22.64
CA LYS A 18 -15.09 16.29 22.50
C LYS A 18 -13.99 15.93 21.50
N ARG A 19 -12.86 15.45 22.04
CA ARG A 19 -11.86 14.74 21.24
C ARG A 19 -12.63 13.88 20.23
N GLN A 20 -12.55 14.23 18.96
CA GLN A 20 -13.03 13.39 17.88
C GLN A 20 -12.39 12.02 18.11
N LYS A 21 -13.16 11.09 18.69
CA LYS A 21 -12.89 9.69 18.45
C LYS A 21 -13.06 9.57 16.94
N VAL A 22 -11.96 9.42 16.24
CA VAL A 22 -11.95 9.04 14.84
C VAL A 22 -12.70 7.72 14.80
N GLY A 23 -14.02 7.82 14.68
CA GLY A 23 -14.87 6.70 14.36
C GLY A 23 -14.41 6.20 13.00
N ALA A 24 -14.07 4.93 12.91
CA ALA A 24 -13.77 4.29 11.66
C ALA A 24 -14.93 4.57 10.69
N SER A 25 -14.78 5.58 9.85
CA SER A 25 -15.66 5.81 8.71
C SER A 25 -15.38 4.68 7.74
N SER A 26 -16.25 3.69 7.73
CA SER A 26 -16.31 2.64 6.73
C SER A 26 -16.72 3.27 5.40
N THR A 27 -15.78 3.85 4.69
CA THR A 27 -15.96 4.13 3.27
C THR A 27 -15.82 2.80 2.52
N VAL A 28 -16.92 2.44 1.91
CA VAL A 28 -17.14 1.29 1.03
C VAL A 28 -16.14 1.35 -0.15
N TYR A 29 -15.01 0.71 0.02
CA TYR A 29 -14.23 0.14 -1.08
C TYR A 29 -13.88 -1.29 -0.70
N GLY A 30 -14.28 -2.22 -1.58
CA GLY A 30 -14.35 -3.66 -1.36
C GLY A 30 -13.17 -4.25 -0.60
N ASN A 31 -13.55 -5.04 0.38
CA ASN A 31 -12.86 -6.16 1.01
C ASN A 31 -11.33 -6.23 0.79
N MET A 32 -10.63 -5.21 1.23
CA MET A 32 -9.23 -5.30 1.61
C MET A 32 -9.22 -5.40 3.12
N ASN A 33 -8.62 -6.47 3.66
CA ASN A 33 -8.31 -6.58 5.08
C ASN A 33 -7.74 -5.24 5.52
N SER A 34 -8.58 -4.42 6.18
CA SER A 34 -8.15 -3.10 6.62
C SER A 34 -6.97 -3.31 7.54
N PRO A 35 -5.78 -2.77 7.23
CA PRO A 35 -4.68 -2.84 8.17
C PRO A 35 -5.17 -2.20 9.46
N SER A 36 -5.06 -2.91 10.58
CA SER A 36 -5.40 -2.37 11.87
C SER A 36 -4.56 -1.11 12.10
N TYR A 37 -5.19 0.05 11.96
CA TYR A 37 -4.58 1.35 12.21
C TYR A 37 -4.18 1.44 13.70
N GLY A 38 -3.04 0.91 14.06
CA GLY A 38 -2.64 0.97 15.46
C GLY A 38 -1.26 0.44 15.76
N ARG A 39 -0.75 -0.50 14.99
CA ARG A 39 0.57 -1.06 15.25
C ARG A 39 1.35 -1.16 13.92
N PHE A 40 2.48 -0.48 13.86
CA PHE A 40 3.39 -0.59 12.72
C PHE A 40 3.86 -2.03 12.57
N ASN A 41 3.73 -2.59 11.35
CA ASN A 41 4.25 -3.89 10.96
C ASN A 41 5.17 -3.73 9.75
N GLN A 42 6.44 -4.06 9.94
CA GLN A 42 7.48 -3.96 8.91
C GLN A 42 7.20 -4.88 7.72
N GLU A 43 6.71 -6.09 7.98
CA GLU A 43 6.46 -7.09 6.93
C GLU A 43 5.33 -6.64 6.01
N VAL A 44 4.22 -6.19 6.58
CA VAL A 44 3.09 -5.66 5.82
C VAL A 44 3.52 -4.47 4.95
N CYS A 45 4.32 -3.56 5.50
CA CYS A 45 4.82 -2.42 4.73
C CYS A 45 5.75 -2.86 3.58
N GLN A 46 6.53 -3.93 3.76
CA GLN A 46 7.36 -4.47 2.69
C GLN A 46 6.53 -5.16 1.60
N GLU A 47 5.50 -5.90 1.98
CA GLU A 47 4.58 -6.51 1.02
C GLU A 47 3.85 -5.46 0.17
N GLU A 48 3.34 -4.41 0.80
CA GLU A 48 2.68 -3.31 0.10
C GLU A 48 3.67 -2.53 -0.81
N LEU A 49 4.94 -2.39 -0.37
CA LEU A 49 5.98 -1.83 -1.22
C LEU A 49 6.19 -2.68 -2.48
N VAL A 50 6.27 -4.00 -2.35
CA VAL A 50 6.40 -4.93 -3.48
C VAL A 50 5.22 -4.80 -4.45
N LYS A 51 3.99 -4.77 -3.93
CA LYS A 51 2.77 -4.59 -4.74
C LYS A 51 2.80 -3.27 -5.50
N MET A 52 3.14 -2.18 -4.82
CA MET A 52 3.27 -0.85 -5.44
C MET A 52 4.26 -0.87 -6.62
N TYR A 53 5.41 -1.55 -6.47
CA TYR A 53 6.39 -1.65 -7.55
C TYR A 53 5.88 -2.42 -8.75
N VAL A 54 5.12 -3.49 -8.51
CA VAL A 54 4.53 -4.31 -9.59
C VAL A 54 3.41 -3.54 -10.30
N GLU A 55 2.53 -2.91 -9.55
CA GLU A 55 1.37 -2.19 -10.10
C GLU A 55 1.75 -0.92 -10.87
N ALA A 56 2.74 -0.19 -10.37
CA ALA A 56 3.18 1.05 -10.98
C ALA A 56 4.35 0.88 -11.96
N GLU A 57 4.83 -0.36 -12.17
CA GLU A 57 5.95 -0.70 -13.06
C GLU A 57 7.22 0.12 -12.79
N PHE A 58 7.47 0.43 -11.50
CA PHE A 58 8.64 1.21 -11.14
C PHE A 58 9.96 0.46 -11.38
N PRO A 59 11.00 1.15 -11.88
CA PRO A 59 12.32 0.56 -11.98
C PRO A 59 12.88 0.29 -10.57
N PHE A 60 13.55 -0.86 -10.36
CA PHE A 60 14.08 -1.25 -9.05
C PHE A 60 15.05 -0.22 -8.46
N LEU A 61 15.71 0.56 -9.30
CA LEU A 61 16.61 1.62 -8.87
C LEU A 61 15.89 2.73 -8.08
N PHE A 62 14.59 2.91 -8.31
CA PHE A 62 13.81 3.95 -7.66
C PHE A 62 13.75 3.77 -6.12
N VAL A 63 13.87 2.54 -5.59
CA VAL A 63 13.90 2.29 -4.14
C VAL A 63 15.12 2.92 -3.46
N GLU A 64 16.20 3.13 -4.20
CA GLU A 64 17.43 3.74 -3.72
C GLU A 64 17.43 5.27 -3.91
N HIS A 65 16.41 5.81 -4.59
CA HIS A 65 16.34 7.24 -4.86
C HIS A 65 16.15 8.04 -3.57
N VAL A 66 16.96 9.09 -3.40
CA VAL A 66 17.01 9.89 -2.18
C VAL A 66 15.66 10.51 -1.83
N ALA A 67 14.91 11.00 -2.82
CA ALA A 67 13.60 11.59 -2.60
C ALA A 67 12.59 10.57 -2.08
N PHE A 68 12.58 9.35 -2.64
CA PHE A 68 11.71 8.27 -2.18
C PHE A 68 12.03 7.88 -0.72
N ARG A 69 13.31 7.74 -0.40
CA ARG A 69 13.74 7.40 0.98
C ARG A 69 13.40 8.49 1.98
N LYS A 70 13.59 9.76 1.62
CA LYS A 70 13.20 10.90 2.46
C LYS A 70 11.71 10.92 2.71
N TYR A 71 10.90 10.73 1.66
CA TYR A 71 9.44 10.70 1.76
C TYR A 71 8.96 9.55 2.65
N SER A 72 9.44 8.33 2.40
CA SER A 72 9.06 7.15 3.21
C SER A 72 9.45 7.30 4.68
N ASN A 73 10.64 7.87 4.96
CA ASN A 73 11.08 8.12 6.33
C ASN A 73 10.25 9.21 7.02
N ALA A 74 9.77 10.21 6.28
CA ALA A 74 8.87 11.23 6.81
C ALA A 74 7.50 10.65 7.16
N LEU A 75 6.97 9.71 6.35
CA LEU A 75 5.71 9.03 6.62
C LEU A 75 5.80 8.09 7.81
N GLN A 76 6.83 7.25 7.83
CA GLN A 76 7.04 6.25 8.88
C GLN A 76 8.51 6.04 9.18
N PRO A 77 9.07 6.73 10.19
CA PRO A 77 10.48 6.64 10.54
C PRO A 77 10.95 5.24 10.95
N ARG A 78 10.02 4.38 11.40
CA ARG A 78 10.32 2.99 11.78
C ARG A 78 10.43 2.05 10.59
N PHE A 79 9.96 2.47 9.42
CA PHE A 79 9.99 1.63 8.23
C PHE A 79 11.40 1.55 7.65
N LYS A 80 11.97 0.36 7.65
CA LYS A 80 13.24 0.08 7.00
C LYS A 80 13.00 -0.35 5.56
N ILE A 81 13.32 0.54 4.62
CA ILE A 81 13.15 0.29 3.20
C ILE A 81 14.16 -0.77 2.77
N SER A 82 13.69 -1.78 2.03
CA SER A 82 14.52 -2.83 1.46
C SER A 82 15.52 -2.27 0.45
N LEU A 83 16.65 -2.92 0.31
CA LEU A 83 17.59 -2.66 -0.79
C LEU A 83 17.01 -3.20 -2.10
N ARG A 84 17.50 -2.67 -3.23
CA ARG A 84 17.10 -3.09 -4.57
C ARG A 84 17.15 -4.61 -4.77
N TYR A 85 18.19 -5.26 -4.30
CA TYR A 85 18.35 -6.70 -4.40
C TYR A 85 17.24 -7.45 -3.63
N THR A 86 16.99 -7.08 -2.39
CA THR A 86 15.94 -7.69 -1.57
C THR A 86 14.55 -7.47 -2.17
N LEU A 87 14.29 -6.26 -2.68
CA LEU A 87 13.04 -5.95 -3.37
C LEU A 87 12.84 -6.86 -4.60
N SER A 88 13.87 -7.03 -5.44
CA SER A 88 13.79 -7.90 -6.61
C SER A 88 13.52 -9.36 -6.23
N GLN A 89 14.15 -9.88 -5.17
CA GLN A 89 13.90 -11.22 -4.69
C GLN A 89 12.46 -11.41 -4.19
N ASN A 90 11.92 -10.41 -3.48
CA ASN A 90 10.54 -10.44 -3.02
C ASN A 90 9.54 -10.42 -4.18
N ILE A 91 9.81 -9.63 -5.23
CA ILE A 91 9.00 -9.61 -6.46
C ILE A 91 9.04 -10.95 -7.18
N ILE A 92 10.21 -11.57 -7.32
CA ILE A 92 10.36 -12.91 -7.91
C ILE A 92 9.58 -13.95 -7.10
N SER A 93 9.65 -13.89 -5.76
CA SER A 93 8.88 -14.79 -4.90
C SER A 93 7.39 -14.63 -5.09
N LEU A 94 6.90 -13.39 -5.17
CA LEU A 94 5.50 -13.09 -5.46
C LEU A 94 5.09 -13.62 -6.83
N TRP A 95 5.92 -13.41 -7.85
CA TRP A 95 5.68 -13.93 -9.20
C TRP A 95 5.59 -15.46 -9.22
N ASN A 96 6.52 -16.15 -8.58
CA ASN A 96 6.52 -17.62 -8.48
C ASN A 96 5.23 -18.14 -7.83
N ALA A 97 4.80 -17.53 -6.73
CA ALA A 97 3.56 -17.90 -6.05
C ALA A 97 2.34 -17.69 -6.94
N LYS A 98 2.26 -16.56 -7.65
CA LYS A 98 1.18 -16.27 -8.60
C LYS A 98 1.21 -17.18 -9.81
N ASN A 99 2.39 -17.53 -10.32
CA ASN A 99 2.54 -18.46 -11.45
C ASN A 99 2.04 -19.88 -11.11
N VAL A 100 2.40 -20.39 -9.93
CA VAL A 100 1.89 -21.69 -9.46
C VAL A 100 0.37 -21.66 -9.36
N TYR A 101 -0.20 -20.60 -8.79
CA TYR A 101 -1.65 -20.44 -8.70
C TYR A 101 -2.30 -20.38 -10.10
N LEU A 102 -1.74 -19.58 -11.01
CA LEU A 102 -2.27 -19.42 -12.37
C LEU A 102 -2.23 -20.75 -13.15
N ASN A 103 -1.11 -21.48 -13.07
CA ASN A 103 -0.99 -22.80 -13.71
C ASN A 103 -2.04 -23.79 -13.20
N LYS A 104 -2.26 -23.81 -11.88
CA LYS A 104 -3.30 -24.64 -11.27
C LYS A 104 -4.70 -24.21 -11.74
N PHE A 105 -4.97 -22.92 -11.77
CA PHE A 105 -6.26 -22.39 -12.24
C PHE A 105 -6.51 -22.72 -13.70
N LEU A 106 -5.53 -22.51 -14.59
CA LEU A 106 -5.64 -22.80 -16.01
C LEU A 106 -5.84 -24.30 -16.27
N SER A 107 -5.12 -25.16 -15.57
CA SER A 107 -5.25 -26.62 -15.73
C SER A 107 -6.63 -27.14 -15.30
N GLN A 108 -7.28 -26.49 -14.35
CA GLN A 108 -8.59 -26.90 -13.84
C GLN A 108 -9.76 -26.31 -14.61
N HIS A 109 -9.65 -25.10 -15.15
CA HIS A 109 -10.77 -24.35 -15.70
C HIS A 109 -10.67 -24.12 -17.21
N CYS A 110 -9.48 -24.24 -17.81
CA CYS A 110 -9.28 -23.91 -19.20
C CYS A 110 -8.81 -25.13 -20.00
N GLN A 111 -9.63 -25.55 -20.96
CA GLN A 111 -9.25 -26.63 -21.91
C GLN A 111 -8.32 -26.12 -23.01
N ARG A 112 -8.43 -24.86 -23.39
CA ARG A 112 -7.61 -24.22 -24.42
C ARG A 112 -7.21 -22.81 -23.98
N VAL A 113 -5.94 -22.46 -24.17
CA VAL A 113 -5.39 -21.12 -23.90
C VAL A 113 -4.86 -20.59 -25.21
N CYS A 114 -5.30 -19.41 -25.61
CA CYS A 114 -4.72 -18.68 -26.75
C CYS A 114 -3.72 -17.67 -26.20
N LEU A 115 -2.49 -17.71 -26.67
CA LEU A 115 -1.43 -16.77 -26.30
C LEU A 115 -1.19 -15.81 -27.45
N THR A 116 -1.34 -14.52 -27.18
CA THR A 116 -0.91 -13.46 -28.09
C THR A 116 0.32 -12.78 -27.52
N THR A 117 1.39 -12.73 -28.29
CA THR A 117 2.63 -12.02 -27.93
C THR A 117 2.78 -10.80 -28.80
N ASP A 118 3.00 -9.65 -28.21
CA ASP A 118 3.40 -8.43 -28.91
C ASP A 118 4.94 -8.36 -28.90
N THR A 119 5.53 -8.51 -30.09
CA THR A 119 6.98 -8.37 -30.27
C THR A 119 7.28 -6.96 -30.75
N ARG A 120 7.71 -6.10 -29.84
CA ARG A 120 8.27 -4.80 -30.20
C ARG A 120 9.75 -4.99 -30.58
N THR A 121 10.05 -4.89 -31.85
CA THR A 121 11.43 -4.72 -32.30
C THR A 121 11.90 -3.33 -31.89
N SER A 122 12.87 -3.27 -30.98
CA SER A 122 13.58 -2.01 -30.73
C SER A 122 14.22 -1.51 -32.00
N PRO A 123 13.98 -0.27 -32.43
CA PRO A 123 14.73 0.28 -33.55
C PRO A 123 16.21 0.30 -33.16
N GLN A 124 17.01 -0.43 -33.89
CA GLN A 124 18.48 -0.34 -33.77
C GLN A 124 18.89 1.02 -34.30
N ILE A 125 19.51 1.83 -33.43
CA ILE A 125 20.19 3.08 -33.78
C ILE A 125 21.62 2.76 -34.17
#